data_70d32ce3cdb7f0fc7a1cc0ecf6080b3f
#
_entry.id   70d32ce3cdb7f0fc7a1cc0ecf6080b3f
#
_cell.length_a   1.000
_cell.length_b   1.000
_cell.length_c   1.000
_cell.angle_alpha   90.00
_cell.angle_beta   90.00
_cell.angle_gamma   90.00
#
_symmetry.space_group_name_H-M   'P 1'
#
loop_
_entity.id
_entity.type
_entity.pdbx_description
1 polymer ?
#
loop_
_entity_poly.entity_id
_entity_poly.type
_entity_poly.pdbx_seq_one_letter_code
_entity_poly.pdbx_strand_id
1 'polypeptide(L)'
;MKRKAEDTAATDANVNGKKQATDGIGIRRRFREGLFDQDVVKGYADAYAKSKPYLHTVVSDLINDDLLRSVRNEIQENIHFTPKETDIYKIHQSGDLANLDGLPASALEKLPSLLKLRDALYGEDFRTWVSSVSASGPLSGKKTDMAVNVYVPGCHLLCHDDVIGTRRVSYILYLTNPDKPWRAEWGGALRLYPTHEVKGNDGKAYKLPRSDWSKVIPPAWNQLSFFTVQPGESFHDVEEVYKRSAGEDVDDGERVRMAISGWFHIPQEGEDGFEPGLEEKLAERSSLQQLQGKADEFDEPQHYWSSPHEASNANESDDEEVELTEDDLQFLITYMTPNYLTPDTVDELNEIFTEESMLQLTNFLSEKFSKILKESLDGSGPHELAWATSRPPHKHRYQYLHAHEPSGSSDALPPLRKVLDVLLPSLAFRKWLALVTGLTLQRSAVLARRFRKSLDYQLAQAYEGEIPQLEYTLCLTPTKGWGADEADEAENGENGHAEKAETEEEDNAGGYELYMAGDDPDDEEGSDDGTTIPANVHSQTGAGQRRSAKKKKKADPAVYQAAGDDEDDGILFSNPASWNTLSLVLRDKGTLKFVKYVSQSAPGDRIDITGCIEVEPDEDDDED
;
A
#
# COMPACT_ATOMS: atom_id res chain seq x y z
N MET A 1 48.38 55.86 15.56
CA MET A 1 47.67 55.27 14.37
C MET A 1 46.68 54.25 14.80
N LYS A 2 45.51 54.66 15.32
CA LYS A 2 44.36 53.83 15.63
C LYS A 2 43.13 54.71 15.39
N ARG A 3 42.64 54.73 14.16
CA ARG A 3 41.33 55.28 13.72
C ARG A 3 41.21 55.02 12.25
N LYS A 4 40.73 53.79 11.89
CA LYS A 4 40.24 53.49 10.55
C LYS A 4 39.70 52.05 10.46
N ALA A 5 38.91 51.57 11.46
CA ALA A 5 38.30 50.25 11.42
C ALA A 5 36.81 50.24 11.81
N GLU A 6 36.21 51.42 12.08
CA GLU A 6 34.79 51.47 12.51
C GLU A 6 33.80 51.93 11.43
N ASP A 7 34.28 52.42 10.27
CA ASP A 7 33.34 52.90 9.21
C ASP A 7 33.01 51.91 8.10
N THR A 8 33.65 50.73 8.07
CA THR A 8 33.34 49.69 7.04
C THR A 8 32.29 48.68 7.49
N ALA A 9 32.12 48.48 8.80
CA ALA A 9 31.13 47.52 9.30
C ALA A 9 29.68 48.02 9.22
N ALA A 10 29.47 49.35 9.31
CA ALA A 10 28.12 49.93 9.24
C ALA A 10 27.56 50.04 7.81
N THR A 11 28.44 50.07 6.80
CA THR A 11 28.01 50.10 5.38
C THR A 11 27.69 48.71 4.84
N ASP A 12 28.39 47.68 5.27
CA ASP A 12 28.13 46.30 4.83
C ASP A 12 26.85 45.71 5.46
N ALA A 13 26.58 46.03 6.73
CA ALA A 13 25.32 45.62 7.37
C ALA A 13 24.09 46.29 6.74
N ASN A 14 24.22 47.52 6.26
CA ASN A 14 23.10 48.25 5.63
C ASN A 14 22.88 47.84 4.16
N VAL A 15 23.93 47.39 3.47
CA VAL A 15 23.84 46.87 2.11
C VAL A 15 23.28 45.43 2.12
N ASN A 16 23.71 44.59 3.07
CA ASN A 16 23.15 43.24 3.23
C ASN A 16 21.69 43.28 3.71
N GLY A 17 21.33 44.15 4.64
CA GLY A 17 19.95 44.34 5.07
C GLY A 17 19.01 44.84 3.96
N LYS A 18 19.49 45.74 3.08
CA LYS A 18 18.74 46.20 1.91
C LYS A 18 18.62 45.13 0.82
N LYS A 19 19.66 44.33 0.60
CA LYS A 19 19.66 43.24 -0.36
C LYS A 19 18.71 42.12 0.09
N GLN A 20 18.73 41.73 1.37
CA GLN A 20 17.78 40.79 1.96
C GLN A 20 16.33 41.29 1.91
N ALA A 21 16.09 42.58 2.20
CA ALA A 21 14.75 43.16 2.12
C ALA A 21 14.21 43.26 0.69
N THR A 22 15.08 43.51 -0.30
CA THR A 22 14.69 43.55 -1.73
C THR A 22 14.46 42.12 -2.29
N ASP A 23 15.23 41.13 -1.84
CA ASP A 23 15.04 39.73 -2.21
C ASP A 23 13.72 39.17 -1.61
N GLY A 24 13.39 39.51 -0.36
CA GLY A 24 12.13 39.11 0.28
C GLY A 24 10.88 39.66 -0.43
N ILE A 25 10.91 40.93 -0.87
CA ILE A 25 9.82 41.50 -1.67
C ILE A 25 9.67 40.75 -3.02
N GLY A 26 10.80 40.37 -3.64
CA GLY A 26 10.80 39.59 -4.88
C GLY A 26 10.19 38.20 -4.72
N ILE A 27 10.44 37.54 -3.58
CA ILE A 27 9.91 36.21 -3.26
C ILE A 27 8.39 36.26 -3.02
N ARG A 28 7.89 37.23 -2.23
CA ARG A 28 6.45 37.36 -1.94
C ARG A 28 5.60 37.58 -3.20
N ARG A 29 6.14 38.20 -4.24
CA ARG A 29 5.45 38.38 -5.54
C ARG A 29 5.23 37.07 -6.30
N ARG A 30 5.88 35.98 -5.90
CA ARG A 30 5.67 34.64 -6.48
C ARG A 30 4.36 33.99 -6.00
N PHE A 31 3.81 34.52 -4.92
CA PHE A 31 2.51 34.12 -4.36
C PHE A 31 1.41 35.10 -4.78
N ARG A 32 0.17 34.69 -4.52
CA ARG A 32 -0.98 35.58 -4.73
C ARG A 32 -0.85 36.84 -3.85
N GLU A 33 -1.38 37.93 -4.34
CA GLU A 33 -1.40 39.18 -3.59
C GLU A 33 -2.22 39.04 -2.28
N GLY A 34 -1.73 39.64 -1.19
CA GLY A 34 -2.39 39.62 0.11
C GLY A 34 -2.22 38.33 0.92
N LEU A 35 -1.55 37.29 0.42
CA LEU A 35 -1.37 36.03 1.16
C LEU A 35 -0.75 36.23 2.55
N PHE A 36 0.19 37.14 2.66
CA PHE A 36 0.96 37.42 3.88
C PHE A 36 0.35 38.52 4.76
N ASP A 37 -0.84 39.03 4.42
CA ASP A 37 -1.53 40.01 5.23
C ASP A 37 -2.00 39.40 6.55
N GLN A 38 -1.83 40.10 7.67
CA GLN A 38 -2.08 39.57 9.00
C GLN A 38 -3.50 39.03 9.18
N ASP A 39 -4.50 39.70 8.63
CA ASP A 39 -5.89 39.27 8.73
C ASP A 39 -6.15 37.99 7.91
N VAL A 40 -5.46 37.83 6.77
CA VAL A 40 -5.53 36.63 5.93
C VAL A 40 -4.87 35.46 6.63
N VAL A 41 -3.66 35.65 7.18
CA VAL A 41 -2.93 34.62 7.99
C VAL A 41 -3.80 34.19 9.16
N LYS A 42 -4.36 35.13 9.91
CA LYS A 42 -5.25 34.85 11.04
C LYS A 42 -6.49 34.08 10.62
N GLY A 43 -7.11 34.45 9.49
CA GLY A 43 -8.27 33.73 8.94
C GLY A 43 -7.98 32.27 8.66
N TYR A 44 -6.82 31.97 8.03
CA TYR A 44 -6.38 30.60 7.80
C TYR A 44 -6.05 29.87 9.10
N ALA A 45 -5.37 30.50 10.07
CA ALA A 45 -5.07 29.88 11.37
C ALA A 45 -6.33 29.54 12.15
N ASP A 46 -7.31 30.44 12.19
CA ASP A 46 -8.62 30.21 12.85
C ASP A 46 -9.42 29.08 12.20
N ALA A 47 -9.34 28.95 10.87
CA ALA A 47 -9.97 27.86 10.12
C ALA A 47 -9.24 26.54 10.34
N TYR A 48 -7.90 26.55 10.31
CA TYR A 48 -7.04 25.38 10.56
C TYR A 48 -7.31 24.78 11.92
N ALA A 49 -7.34 25.59 12.98
CA ALA A 49 -7.58 25.15 14.34
C ALA A 49 -8.95 24.46 14.57
N LYS A 50 -9.91 24.68 13.66
CA LYS A 50 -11.28 24.12 13.72
C LYS A 50 -11.51 23.00 12.70
N SER A 51 -10.53 22.72 11.86
CA SER A 51 -10.68 21.75 10.78
C SER A 51 -10.86 20.32 11.31
N LYS A 52 -11.57 19.50 10.55
CA LYS A 52 -11.88 18.10 10.86
C LYS A 52 -11.68 17.25 9.61
N PRO A 53 -11.26 15.98 9.73
CA PRO A 53 -11.14 15.14 10.96
C PRO A 53 -9.91 15.45 11.83
N TYR A 54 -8.86 16.03 11.26
CA TYR A 54 -7.67 16.52 11.94
C TYR A 54 -7.24 17.87 11.34
N LEU A 55 -6.17 18.47 11.87
CA LEU A 55 -5.72 19.82 11.51
C LEU A 55 -5.21 19.86 10.07
N HIS A 56 -5.95 20.50 9.18
CA HIS A 56 -5.63 20.68 7.76
C HIS A 56 -6.19 21.99 7.20
N THR A 57 -5.68 22.41 6.07
CA THR A 57 -6.23 23.53 5.32
C THR A 57 -6.12 23.34 3.81
N VAL A 58 -6.92 24.10 3.08
CA VAL A 58 -6.89 24.21 1.62
C VAL A 58 -6.79 25.68 1.25
N VAL A 59 -5.81 26.00 0.42
CA VAL A 59 -5.53 27.36 -0.05
C VAL A 59 -5.65 27.37 -1.56
N SER A 60 -6.61 28.10 -2.09
CA SER A 60 -6.78 28.28 -3.54
C SER A 60 -5.92 29.42 -4.05
N ASP A 61 -5.52 29.33 -5.32
CA ASP A 61 -4.75 30.37 -6.01
C ASP A 61 -3.48 30.79 -5.24
N LEU A 62 -2.73 29.81 -4.73
CA LEU A 62 -1.57 30.07 -3.86
C LEU A 62 -0.48 30.83 -4.57
N ILE A 63 -0.09 30.40 -5.75
CA ILE A 63 1.04 30.89 -6.53
C ILE A 63 0.55 31.87 -7.61
N ASN A 64 1.39 32.82 -7.99
CA ASN A 64 1.15 33.64 -9.18
C ASN A 64 0.89 32.72 -10.39
N ASP A 65 -0.23 32.92 -11.10
CA ASP A 65 -0.69 32.00 -12.14
C ASP A 65 0.30 31.87 -13.30
N ASP A 66 0.91 32.97 -13.75
CA ASP A 66 1.90 32.95 -14.83
C ASP A 66 3.13 32.12 -14.45
N LEU A 67 3.58 32.26 -13.20
CA LEU A 67 4.69 31.47 -12.68
C LEU A 67 4.33 29.98 -12.64
N LEU A 68 3.17 29.62 -12.12
CA LEU A 68 2.79 28.22 -11.98
C LEU A 68 2.54 27.54 -13.33
N ARG A 69 1.98 28.26 -14.32
CA ARG A 69 1.86 27.78 -15.71
C ARG A 69 3.23 27.51 -16.33
N SER A 70 4.19 28.40 -16.10
CA SER A 70 5.57 28.21 -16.56
C SER A 70 6.21 26.99 -15.90
N VAL A 71 6.02 26.80 -14.59
CA VAL A 71 6.49 25.61 -13.85
C VAL A 71 5.92 24.32 -14.44
N ARG A 72 4.59 24.29 -14.68
CA ARG A 72 3.93 23.11 -15.26
C ARG A 72 4.49 22.76 -16.64
N ASN A 73 4.69 23.75 -17.50
CA ASN A 73 5.27 23.54 -18.82
C ASN A 73 6.73 23.03 -18.73
N GLU A 74 7.56 23.64 -17.88
CA GLU A 74 8.94 23.19 -17.64
C GLU A 74 8.99 21.74 -17.18
N ILE A 75 8.10 21.34 -16.27
CA ILE A 75 7.97 19.96 -15.79
C ILE A 75 7.61 19.02 -16.92
N GLN A 76 6.58 19.33 -17.71
CA GLN A 76 6.13 18.49 -18.81
C GLN A 76 7.17 18.31 -19.91
N GLU A 77 7.96 19.35 -20.18
CA GLU A 77 8.96 19.33 -21.25
C GLU A 77 10.30 18.69 -20.85
N ASN A 78 10.68 18.75 -19.56
CA ASN A 78 12.05 18.49 -19.15
C ASN A 78 12.20 17.48 -18.00
N ILE A 79 11.14 17.08 -17.32
CA ILE A 79 11.22 16.10 -16.22
C ILE A 79 10.77 14.74 -16.71
N HIS A 80 11.61 13.75 -16.43
CA HIS A 80 11.28 12.35 -16.66
C HIS A 80 10.63 11.76 -15.41
N PHE A 81 9.58 10.96 -15.61
CA PHE A 81 8.85 10.28 -14.55
C PHE A 81 9.12 8.78 -14.61
N THR A 82 9.41 8.20 -13.47
CA THR A 82 9.57 6.76 -13.33
C THR A 82 8.28 6.19 -12.74
N PRO A 83 7.67 5.17 -13.36
CA PRO A 83 6.59 4.43 -12.73
C PRO A 83 7.12 3.74 -11.48
N LYS A 84 6.35 3.84 -10.40
CA LYS A 84 6.63 3.17 -9.12
C LYS A 84 5.37 2.51 -8.65
N GLU A 85 5.49 1.26 -8.29
CA GLU A 85 4.40 0.47 -7.76
C GLU A 85 4.87 -0.34 -6.56
N THR A 86 4.10 -0.30 -5.48
CA THR A 86 4.31 -1.07 -4.25
C THR A 86 2.97 -1.65 -3.81
N ASP A 87 2.94 -2.30 -2.66
CA ASP A 87 1.68 -2.72 -2.03
C ASP A 87 0.78 -1.54 -1.64
N ILE A 88 1.36 -0.36 -1.37
CA ILE A 88 0.64 0.83 -0.89
C ILE A 88 0.33 1.86 -1.97
N TYR A 89 1.07 1.93 -3.07
CA TYR A 89 0.83 2.92 -4.13
C TYR A 89 1.15 2.43 -5.54
N LYS A 90 0.52 3.10 -6.52
CA LYS A 90 0.86 3.08 -7.94
C LYS A 90 0.91 4.53 -8.42
N ILE A 91 2.09 5.04 -8.80
CA ILE A 91 2.32 6.44 -9.18
C ILE A 91 3.42 6.54 -10.24
N HIS A 92 3.50 7.71 -10.89
CA HIS A 92 4.68 8.14 -11.63
C HIS A 92 5.34 9.28 -10.86
N GLN A 93 6.62 9.15 -10.52
CA GLN A 93 7.33 10.11 -9.66
C GLN A 93 8.59 10.63 -10.33
N SER A 94 8.87 11.93 -10.14
CA SER A 94 10.18 12.52 -10.45
C SER A 94 11.24 12.08 -9.42
N GLY A 95 12.51 12.37 -9.71
CA GLY A 95 13.53 12.40 -8.67
C GLY A 95 13.24 13.49 -7.62
N ASP A 96 14.04 13.51 -6.55
CA ASP A 96 13.94 14.56 -5.51
C ASP A 96 14.32 15.94 -6.09
N LEU A 97 13.32 16.82 -6.13
CA LEU A 97 13.46 18.20 -6.62
C LEU A 97 13.98 19.17 -5.56
N ALA A 98 14.09 18.76 -4.31
CA ALA A 98 14.74 19.57 -3.28
C ALA A 98 16.24 19.78 -3.59
N ASN A 99 16.87 18.80 -4.23
CA ASN A 99 18.27 18.78 -4.63
C ASN A 99 18.52 19.30 -6.07
N LEU A 100 17.66 20.17 -6.61
CA LEU A 100 17.85 20.77 -7.95
C LEU A 100 19.24 21.40 -8.12
N ASP A 101 19.83 21.97 -7.07
CA ASP A 101 21.16 22.59 -7.12
C ASP A 101 22.29 21.58 -7.43
N GLY A 102 22.05 20.29 -7.25
CA GLY A 102 22.98 19.20 -7.63
C GLY A 102 22.91 18.82 -9.11
N LEU A 103 21.96 19.35 -9.87
CA LEU A 103 21.84 19.08 -11.30
C LEU A 103 22.90 19.83 -12.11
N PRO A 104 23.33 19.29 -13.28
CA PRO A 104 24.19 20.03 -14.21
C PRO A 104 23.55 21.36 -14.61
N ALA A 105 24.37 22.40 -14.79
CA ALA A 105 23.89 23.75 -15.15
C ALA A 105 22.98 23.75 -16.40
N SER A 106 23.27 22.91 -17.38
CA SER A 106 22.44 22.75 -18.59
C SER A 106 21.04 22.18 -18.32
N ALA A 107 20.85 21.42 -17.24
CA ALA A 107 19.52 20.95 -16.81
C ALA A 107 18.79 22.04 -16.04
N LEU A 108 19.47 22.75 -15.14
CA LEU A 108 18.90 23.86 -14.38
C LEU A 108 18.42 25.01 -15.28
N GLU A 109 19.14 25.31 -16.38
CA GLU A 109 18.74 26.32 -17.36
C GLU A 109 17.37 26.05 -18.00
N LYS A 110 16.90 24.79 -17.96
CA LYS A 110 15.60 24.38 -18.47
C LYS A 110 14.47 24.46 -17.44
N LEU A 111 14.79 24.68 -16.17
CA LEU A 111 13.86 24.64 -15.04
C LEU A 111 13.86 25.95 -14.20
N PRO A 112 13.99 27.13 -14.82
CA PRO A 112 14.14 28.39 -14.07
C PRO A 112 12.91 28.76 -13.25
N SER A 113 11.71 28.41 -13.68
CA SER A 113 10.46 28.70 -12.95
C SER A 113 10.25 27.70 -11.82
N LEU A 114 10.59 26.41 -12.03
CA LEU A 114 10.54 25.39 -10.98
C LEU A 114 11.51 25.73 -9.84
N LEU A 115 12.73 26.18 -10.17
CA LEU A 115 13.70 26.63 -9.19
C LEU A 115 13.18 27.82 -8.38
N LYS A 116 12.57 28.82 -9.04
CA LYS A 116 11.92 29.95 -8.36
C LYS A 116 10.80 29.48 -7.43
N LEU A 117 9.99 28.52 -7.85
CA LEU A 117 8.91 27.97 -7.03
C LEU A 117 9.45 27.24 -5.79
N ARG A 118 10.45 26.37 -5.95
CA ARG A 118 11.12 25.69 -4.82
C ARG A 118 11.64 26.72 -3.79
N ASP A 119 12.39 27.72 -4.26
CA ASP A 119 12.96 28.75 -3.39
C ASP A 119 11.88 29.60 -2.70
N ALA A 120 10.70 29.75 -3.32
CA ALA A 120 9.56 30.41 -2.69
C ALA A 120 8.95 29.54 -1.58
N LEU A 121 8.68 28.27 -1.86
CA LEU A 121 8.05 27.35 -0.91
C LEU A 121 8.91 27.12 0.33
N TYR A 122 10.23 26.97 0.16
CA TYR A 122 11.16 26.75 1.29
C TYR A 122 11.80 28.04 1.81
N GLY A 123 11.44 29.18 1.25
CA GLY A 123 11.85 30.49 1.75
C GLY A 123 11.31 30.78 3.15
N GLU A 124 12.03 31.61 3.92
CA GLU A 124 11.69 31.96 5.30
C GLU A 124 10.27 32.55 5.44
N ASP A 125 9.86 33.42 4.50
CA ASP A 125 8.54 34.04 4.51
C ASP A 125 7.41 32.98 4.48
N PHE A 126 7.52 31.99 3.58
CA PHE A 126 6.48 30.98 3.44
C PHE A 126 6.52 29.93 4.56
N ARG A 127 7.71 29.51 4.99
CA ARG A 127 7.86 28.63 6.17
C ARG A 127 7.24 29.26 7.43
N THR A 128 7.47 30.56 7.63
CA THR A 128 6.88 31.31 8.74
C THR A 128 5.35 31.41 8.59
N TRP A 129 4.85 31.60 7.37
CA TRP A 129 3.43 31.59 7.08
C TRP A 129 2.79 30.24 7.40
N VAL A 130 3.39 29.14 6.91
CA VAL A 130 2.93 27.76 7.21
C VAL A 130 2.94 27.49 8.71
N SER A 131 4.02 27.82 9.40
CA SER A 131 4.15 27.67 10.87
C SER A 131 3.08 28.47 11.62
N SER A 132 2.80 29.72 11.19
CA SER A 132 1.77 30.56 11.80
C SER A 132 0.35 30.04 11.60
N VAL A 133 0.06 29.50 10.41
CA VAL A 133 -1.25 28.93 10.11
C VAL A 133 -1.46 27.59 10.82
N SER A 134 -0.46 26.72 10.79
CA SER A 134 -0.57 25.35 11.33
C SER A 134 -0.28 25.22 12.82
N ALA A 135 0.29 26.24 13.43
CA ALA A 135 0.83 26.19 14.79
C ALA A 135 1.83 25.01 15.00
N SER A 136 2.53 24.60 13.92
CA SER A 136 3.47 23.47 13.94
C SER A 136 4.76 23.76 14.72
N GLY A 137 5.01 25.01 15.09
CA GLY A 137 6.31 25.47 15.57
C GLY A 137 7.26 25.80 14.43
N PRO A 138 8.55 26.08 14.74
CA PRO A 138 9.54 26.41 13.71
C PRO A 138 9.75 25.26 12.74
N LEU A 139 10.04 25.59 11.48
CA LEU A 139 10.27 24.64 10.39
C LEU A 139 11.70 24.79 9.85
N SER A 140 12.35 23.68 9.52
CA SER A 140 13.72 23.67 9.02
C SER A 140 13.90 24.51 7.76
N GLY A 141 14.99 25.27 7.71
CA GLY A 141 15.47 25.94 6.51
C GLY A 141 16.56 25.17 5.77
N LYS A 142 17.02 24.06 6.34
CA LYS A 142 18.10 23.22 5.80
C LYS A 142 17.57 21.95 5.14
N LYS A 143 16.63 21.26 5.80
CA LYS A 143 16.06 20.01 5.29
C LYS A 143 14.80 20.28 4.49
N THR A 144 14.81 19.86 3.25
CA THR A 144 13.72 20.02 2.29
C THR A 144 13.46 18.68 1.61
N ASP A 145 12.22 18.42 1.23
CA ASP A 145 11.79 17.18 0.60
C ASP A 145 10.63 17.51 -0.37
N MET A 146 10.85 17.30 -1.67
CA MET A 146 9.91 17.71 -2.71
C MET A 146 10.01 16.81 -3.94
N ALA A 147 8.88 16.33 -4.43
CA ALA A 147 8.80 15.58 -5.67
C ALA A 147 7.55 15.95 -6.48
N VAL A 148 7.59 15.77 -7.79
CA VAL A 148 6.40 15.79 -8.63
C VAL A 148 5.84 14.38 -8.72
N ASN A 149 4.59 14.23 -8.34
CA ASN A 149 3.83 13.00 -8.47
C ASN A 149 2.77 13.18 -9.55
N VAL A 150 2.71 12.21 -10.46
CA VAL A 150 1.73 12.15 -11.55
C VAL A 150 0.90 10.90 -11.36
N TYR A 151 -0.41 11.10 -11.26
CA TYR A 151 -1.40 10.03 -11.19
C TYR A 151 -2.19 10.05 -12.50
N VAL A 152 -2.08 8.98 -13.24
CA VAL A 152 -2.89 8.66 -14.43
C VAL A 152 -3.96 7.63 -14.05
N PRO A 153 -4.91 7.28 -14.93
CA PRO A 153 -5.90 6.25 -14.62
C PRO A 153 -5.28 4.96 -14.08
N GLY A 154 -5.79 4.49 -12.93
CA GLY A 154 -5.30 3.35 -12.16
C GLY A 154 -4.31 3.72 -11.04
N CYS A 155 -3.71 4.92 -11.06
CA CYS A 155 -2.81 5.37 -10.00
C CYS A 155 -3.56 5.77 -8.72
N HIS A 156 -2.97 5.41 -7.57
CA HIS A 156 -3.52 5.63 -6.23
C HIS A 156 -2.42 5.65 -5.18
N LEU A 157 -2.77 6.06 -3.95
CA LEU A 157 -1.92 5.92 -2.76
C LEU A 157 -2.83 5.58 -1.59
N LEU A 158 -2.63 4.42 -0.97
CA LEU A 158 -3.50 3.88 0.07
C LEU A 158 -3.30 4.58 1.43
N CYS A 159 -4.14 4.22 2.42
CA CYS A 159 -4.20 4.89 3.71
C CYS A 159 -2.88 4.80 4.49
N HIS A 160 -2.34 5.95 4.90
CA HIS A 160 -1.12 6.11 5.69
C HIS A 160 -1.16 7.44 6.48
N ASP A 161 -0.17 7.70 7.36
CA ASP A 161 -0.13 8.88 8.23
C ASP A 161 1.04 9.86 7.97
N ASP A 162 1.92 9.56 6.99
CA ASP A 162 3.13 10.35 6.64
C ASP A 162 4.21 10.44 7.74
N VAL A 163 4.09 9.67 8.82
CA VAL A 163 5.04 9.74 9.95
C VAL A 163 6.33 9.02 9.59
N ILE A 164 7.26 9.74 8.98
CA ILE A 164 8.59 9.25 8.60
C ILE A 164 9.63 10.31 9.00
N GLY A 165 10.61 9.91 9.79
CA GLY A 165 11.74 10.76 10.19
C GLY A 165 11.31 12.12 10.75
N THR A 166 11.89 13.17 10.24
CA THR A 166 11.71 14.55 10.73
C THR A 166 10.54 15.33 10.09
N ARG A 167 9.65 14.68 9.33
CA ARG A 167 8.50 15.31 8.68
C ARG A 167 7.55 15.95 9.68
N ARG A 168 7.19 17.23 9.47
CA ARG A 168 6.35 17.99 10.38
C ARG A 168 5.06 18.50 9.77
N VAL A 169 5.11 18.98 8.52
CA VAL A 169 3.93 19.43 7.77
C VAL A 169 4.02 18.84 6.38
N SER A 170 3.01 18.04 6.01
CA SER A 170 2.85 17.51 4.65
C SER A 170 2.07 18.49 3.80
N TYR A 171 2.46 18.66 2.53
CA TYR A 171 1.74 19.51 1.60
C TYR A 171 1.64 18.89 0.19
N ILE A 172 0.58 19.28 -0.51
CA ILE A 172 0.33 18.94 -1.91
C ILE A 172 -0.08 20.22 -2.63
N LEU A 173 0.72 20.65 -3.62
CA LEU A 173 0.41 21.74 -4.54
C LEU A 173 -0.01 21.14 -5.88
N TYR A 174 -1.26 21.33 -6.25
CA TYR A 174 -1.82 20.74 -7.47
C TYR A 174 -1.49 21.55 -8.73
N LEU A 175 -1.03 20.83 -9.74
CA LEU A 175 -0.71 21.30 -11.09
C LEU A 175 -1.59 20.60 -12.14
N THR A 176 -2.88 20.44 -11.86
CA THR A 176 -3.85 19.90 -12.82
C THR A 176 -3.94 20.79 -14.05
N ASN A 177 -4.73 20.43 -15.05
CA ASN A 177 -4.89 21.28 -16.22
C ASN A 177 -5.50 22.63 -15.84
N PRO A 178 -4.81 23.77 -16.11
CA PRO A 178 -5.32 25.10 -15.73
C PRO A 178 -6.56 25.55 -16.53
N ASP A 179 -6.75 24.98 -17.72
CA ASP A 179 -7.81 25.39 -18.65
C ASP A 179 -9.01 24.43 -18.66
N LYS A 180 -8.85 23.24 -18.01
CA LYS A 180 -9.88 22.22 -17.85
C LYS A 180 -9.99 21.83 -16.38
N PRO A 181 -11.01 22.33 -15.65
CA PRO A 181 -11.18 21.99 -14.23
C PRO A 181 -11.32 20.49 -14.01
N TRP A 182 -10.67 19.99 -12.97
CA TRP A 182 -10.78 18.60 -12.54
C TRP A 182 -12.22 18.31 -12.08
N ARG A 183 -12.75 17.16 -12.46
CA ARG A 183 -14.09 16.72 -12.05
C ARG A 183 -13.98 15.69 -10.94
N ALA A 184 -14.86 15.79 -9.94
CA ALA A 184 -14.85 14.88 -8.80
C ALA A 184 -15.07 13.40 -9.20
N GLU A 185 -15.86 13.15 -10.24
CA GLU A 185 -16.13 11.82 -10.78
C GLU A 185 -14.92 11.14 -11.45
N TRP A 186 -13.82 11.85 -11.64
CA TRP A 186 -12.58 11.28 -12.15
C TRP A 186 -11.72 10.66 -11.05
N GLY A 187 -12.15 10.75 -9.78
CA GLY A 187 -11.36 10.31 -8.63
C GLY A 187 -10.17 11.23 -8.34
N GLY A 188 -9.10 10.66 -7.80
CA GLY A 188 -7.85 11.40 -7.51
C GLY A 188 -7.95 12.36 -6.34
N ALA A 189 -8.99 12.33 -5.53
CA ALA A 189 -9.16 13.20 -4.38
C ALA A 189 -8.23 12.81 -3.22
N LEU A 190 -7.82 13.79 -2.42
CA LEU A 190 -7.22 13.55 -1.11
C LEU A 190 -8.37 13.27 -0.11
N ARG A 191 -8.35 12.08 0.52
CA ARG A 191 -9.38 11.67 1.48
C ARG A 191 -8.77 11.58 2.88
N LEU A 192 -9.45 12.16 3.87
CA LEU A 192 -8.97 12.24 5.25
C LEU A 192 -9.82 11.38 6.17
N TYR A 193 -9.16 10.58 7.00
CA TYR A 193 -9.80 9.61 7.89
C TYR A 193 -9.95 10.15 9.32
N PRO A 194 -11.13 10.05 9.92
CA PRO A 194 -11.31 10.33 11.33
C PRO A 194 -10.76 9.19 12.18
N THR A 195 -10.25 9.53 13.36
CA THR A 195 -9.80 8.55 14.35
C THR A 195 -10.82 8.38 15.48
N HIS A 196 -10.68 7.30 16.24
CA HIS A 196 -11.40 7.06 17.48
C HIS A 196 -10.43 6.53 18.52
N GLU A 197 -10.73 6.78 19.79
CA GLU A 197 -9.91 6.28 20.89
C GLU A 197 -10.34 4.88 21.28
N VAL A 198 -9.36 3.99 21.46
CA VAL A 198 -9.50 2.66 22.02
C VAL A 198 -8.55 2.51 23.22
N LYS A 199 -8.92 1.67 24.17
CA LYS A 199 -8.10 1.39 25.34
C LYS A 199 -7.35 0.10 25.11
N GLY A 200 -6.01 0.14 25.18
CA GLY A 200 -5.18 -1.04 25.11
C GLY A 200 -5.18 -1.86 26.40
N ASN A 201 -4.70 -3.09 26.28
CA ASN A 201 -4.51 -4.00 27.41
C ASN A 201 -3.51 -3.43 28.44
N ASP A 202 -2.62 -2.55 28.03
CA ASP A 202 -1.70 -1.78 28.89
C ASP A 202 -2.37 -0.61 29.62
N GLY A 203 -3.66 -0.39 29.39
CA GLY A 203 -4.47 0.67 29.98
C GLY A 203 -4.30 2.05 29.35
N LYS A 204 -3.46 2.19 28.31
CA LYS A 204 -3.27 3.45 27.57
C LYS A 204 -4.37 3.64 26.53
N ALA A 205 -4.59 4.90 26.16
CA ALA A 205 -5.48 5.24 25.06
C ALA A 205 -4.68 5.35 23.75
N TYR A 206 -5.18 4.69 22.72
CA TYR A 206 -4.64 4.71 21.35
C TYR A 206 -5.66 5.32 20.41
N LYS A 207 -5.19 6.01 19.38
CA LYS A 207 -6.05 6.52 18.32
C LYS A 207 -5.90 5.63 17.08
N LEU A 208 -7.02 5.11 16.61
CA LEU A 208 -7.08 4.29 15.40
C LEU A 208 -7.94 4.97 14.34
N PRO A 209 -7.55 4.89 13.06
CA PRO A 209 -8.36 5.40 11.96
C PRO A 209 -9.64 4.56 11.81
N ARG A 210 -10.74 5.23 11.46
CA ARG A 210 -11.96 4.54 11.04
C ARG A 210 -11.79 4.00 9.64
N SER A 211 -12.54 2.97 9.27
CA SER A 211 -12.48 2.37 7.93
C SER A 211 -12.91 3.33 6.81
N ASP A 212 -13.70 4.35 7.14
CA ASP A 212 -14.22 5.30 6.16
C ASP A 212 -13.71 6.71 6.43
N TRP A 213 -13.40 7.42 5.35
CA TRP A 213 -13.03 8.83 5.38
C TRP A 213 -14.24 9.72 5.71
N SER A 214 -13.99 10.90 6.23
CA SER A 214 -15.02 11.90 6.55
C SER A 214 -14.86 13.21 5.78
N LYS A 215 -13.73 13.38 5.09
CA LYS A 215 -13.44 14.56 4.28
C LYS A 215 -12.84 14.15 2.95
N VAL A 216 -13.32 14.76 1.87
CA VAL A 216 -12.82 14.59 0.50
C VAL A 216 -12.39 15.97 -0.02
N ILE A 217 -11.18 16.05 -0.55
CA ILE A 217 -10.60 17.27 -1.13
C ILE A 217 -10.20 16.95 -2.57
N PRO A 218 -11.05 17.27 -3.57
CA PRO A 218 -10.71 17.10 -4.97
C PRO A 218 -9.51 17.95 -5.36
N PRO A 219 -8.66 17.52 -6.29
CA PRO A 219 -7.58 18.34 -6.81
C PRO A 219 -8.14 19.51 -7.64
N ALA A 220 -7.47 20.66 -7.56
CA ALA A 220 -7.77 21.81 -8.39
C ALA A 220 -6.49 22.55 -8.77
N TRP A 221 -6.49 23.20 -9.93
CA TRP A 221 -5.38 24.04 -10.36
C TRP A 221 -4.98 25.06 -9.29
N ASN A 222 -3.66 25.20 -9.02
CA ASN A 222 -3.11 26.17 -8.07
C ASN A 222 -3.67 26.08 -6.64
N GLN A 223 -4.13 24.89 -6.24
CA GLN A 223 -4.60 24.61 -4.89
C GLN A 223 -3.46 23.97 -4.07
N LEU A 224 -3.22 24.50 -2.87
CA LEU A 224 -2.38 23.88 -1.86
C LEU A 224 -3.25 23.25 -0.79
N SER A 225 -3.04 21.98 -0.50
CA SER A 225 -3.53 21.31 0.70
C SER A 225 -2.37 21.00 1.62
N PHE A 226 -2.48 21.26 2.91
CA PHE A 226 -1.46 20.84 3.88
C PHE A 226 -2.06 20.52 5.25
N PHE A 227 -1.33 19.71 6.00
CA PHE A 227 -1.68 19.30 7.36
C PHE A 227 -0.43 19.04 8.21
N THR A 228 -0.56 19.17 9.52
CA THR A 228 0.49 18.78 10.44
C THR A 228 0.52 17.26 10.53
N VAL A 229 1.71 16.67 10.32
CA VAL A 229 1.96 15.25 10.52
C VAL A 229 1.86 14.94 12.01
N GLN A 230 0.87 14.12 12.37
CA GLN A 230 0.56 13.74 13.74
C GLN A 230 0.47 12.20 13.81
N PRO A 231 1.41 11.56 14.53
CA PRO A 231 1.42 10.10 14.68
C PRO A 231 0.08 9.55 15.16
N GLY A 232 -0.47 8.57 14.44
CA GLY A 232 -1.75 7.95 14.75
C GLY A 232 -2.98 8.84 14.54
N GLU A 233 -2.86 10.00 13.89
CA GLU A 233 -3.99 10.91 13.64
C GLU A 233 -4.14 11.34 12.18
N SER A 234 -3.04 11.63 11.47
CA SER A 234 -3.06 12.27 10.14
C SER A 234 -3.29 11.29 8.99
N PHE A 235 -4.13 10.28 9.20
CA PHE A 235 -4.41 9.26 8.20
C PHE A 235 -5.14 9.81 6.99
N HIS A 236 -4.60 9.53 5.81
CA HIS A 236 -5.13 9.97 4.53
C HIS A 236 -4.77 8.99 3.41
N ASP A 237 -5.44 9.13 2.30
CA ASP A 237 -5.14 8.44 1.05
C ASP A 237 -5.31 9.37 -0.15
N VAL A 238 -4.82 8.93 -1.31
CA VAL A 238 -5.15 9.51 -2.60
C VAL A 238 -6.00 8.51 -3.36
N GLU A 239 -7.26 8.89 -3.57
CA GLU A 239 -8.21 8.13 -4.35
C GLU A 239 -7.66 7.78 -5.74
N GLU A 240 -7.98 6.60 -6.24
CA GLU A 240 -7.62 6.18 -7.59
C GLU A 240 -8.12 7.21 -8.62
N VAL A 241 -7.29 7.51 -9.62
CA VAL A 241 -7.73 8.23 -10.82
C VAL A 241 -8.42 7.21 -11.72
N TYR A 242 -9.71 7.43 -11.99
CA TYR A 242 -10.53 6.46 -12.69
C TYR A 242 -10.31 6.46 -14.21
N LYS A 243 -10.33 5.28 -14.82
CA LYS A 243 -10.38 5.13 -16.28
C LYS A 243 -11.68 5.74 -16.83
N ARG A 244 -11.63 6.12 -18.11
CA ARG A 244 -12.84 6.56 -18.83
C ARG A 244 -13.81 5.41 -18.96
N SER A 245 -15.08 5.73 -18.75
CA SER A 245 -16.16 4.82 -19.10
C SER A 245 -16.43 4.87 -20.60
N ALA A 246 -16.92 3.77 -21.18
CA ALA A 246 -17.29 3.72 -22.58
C ALA A 246 -18.37 4.81 -22.90
N GLY A 247 -18.06 5.70 -23.85
CA GLY A 247 -18.95 6.80 -24.25
C GLY A 247 -18.72 8.15 -23.57
N GLU A 248 -17.75 8.26 -22.65
CA GLU A 248 -17.34 9.56 -22.12
C GLU A 248 -16.57 10.38 -23.17
N ASP A 249 -16.67 11.71 -23.04
CA ASP A 249 -16.01 12.66 -23.94
C ASP A 249 -14.48 12.52 -23.88
N VAL A 250 -13.85 12.44 -25.04
CA VAL A 250 -12.39 12.27 -25.17
C VAL A 250 -11.62 13.52 -24.74
N ASP A 251 -12.28 14.69 -24.70
CA ASP A 251 -11.65 15.98 -24.38
C ASP A 251 -11.63 16.30 -22.87
N ASP A 252 -11.25 15.32 -22.03
CA ASP A 252 -11.16 15.45 -20.57
C ASP A 252 -9.77 15.87 -20.05
N GLY A 253 -8.82 16.22 -20.93
CA GLY A 253 -7.46 16.62 -20.56
C GLY A 253 -6.58 15.47 -20.11
N GLU A 254 -6.88 14.26 -20.60
CA GLU A 254 -6.13 13.01 -20.37
C GLU A 254 -6.19 12.48 -18.92
N ARG A 255 -6.97 13.10 -18.02
CA ARG A 255 -7.11 12.77 -16.60
C ARG A 255 -5.76 12.63 -15.88
N VAL A 256 -4.85 13.57 -16.14
CA VAL A 256 -3.54 13.62 -15.49
C VAL A 256 -3.63 14.48 -14.22
N ARG A 257 -3.56 13.84 -13.06
CA ARG A 257 -3.45 14.50 -11.76
C ARG A 257 -1.98 14.71 -11.43
N MET A 258 -1.43 15.84 -11.83
CA MET A 258 -0.08 16.26 -11.49
C MET A 258 -0.10 17.10 -10.21
N ALA A 259 0.84 16.85 -9.31
CA ALA A 259 1.03 17.65 -8.10
C ALA A 259 2.50 17.67 -7.67
N ILE A 260 2.92 18.75 -7.03
CA ILE A 260 4.15 18.79 -6.24
C ILE A 260 3.77 18.44 -4.82
N SER A 261 4.34 17.36 -4.30
CA SER A 261 4.21 16.94 -2.90
C SER A 261 5.53 17.10 -2.18
N GLY A 262 5.46 17.42 -0.90
CA GLY A 262 6.66 17.57 -0.08
C GLY A 262 6.35 17.74 1.39
N TRP A 263 7.42 17.87 2.16
CA TRP A 263 7.31 18.02 3.59
C TRP A 263 8.18 19.18 4.09
N PHE A 264 7.64 19.90 5.05
CA PHE A 264 8.43 20.75 5.92
C PHE A 264 8.85 19.93 7.13
N HIS A 265 10.13 20.02 7.49
CA HIS A 265 10.72 19.24 8.55
C HIS A 265 10.83 20.03 9.85
N ILE A 266 10.97 19.33 10.98
CA ILE A 266 11.39 19.93 12.25
C ILE A 266 12.79 20.53 12.10
N PRO A 267 13.17 21.55 12.91
CA PRO A 267 14.52 22.11 12.89
C PRO A 267 15.58 21.04 13.07
N GLN A 268 16.65 21.12 12.26
CA GLN A 268 17.79 20.22 12.31
C GLN A 268 18.84 20.72 13.30
N GLU A 269 19.82 19.90 13.65
CA GLU A 269 20.90 20.29 14.55
C GLU A 269 21.58 21.58 14.09
N GLY A 270 21.71 22.55 15.04
CA GLY A 270 22.22 23.88 14.80
C GLY A 270 21.25 24.88 14.17
N GLU A 271 19.95 24.54 14.09
CA GLU A 271 18.87 25.49 13.78
C GLU A 271 18.14 25.93 15.07
N ASP A 272 17.55 27.13 15.02
CA ASP A 272 16.73 27.65 16.12
C ASP A 272 15.48 26.78 16.28
N GLY A 273 15.23 26.28 17.50
CA GLY A 273 14.11 25.42 17.83
C GLY A 273 14.40 23.91 17.67
N PHE A 274 15.66 23.51 17.45
CA PHE A 274 16.03 22.10 17.47
C PHE A 274 15.79 21.47 18.86
N GLU A 275 15.13 20.34 18.89
CA GLU A 275 14.84 19.53 20.09
C GLU A 275 15.43 18.13 19.92
N PRO A 276 16.52 17.77 20.67
CA PRO A 276 17.07 16.42 20.64
C PRO A 276 16.04 15.36 21.04
N GLY A 277 15.98 14.25 20.29
CA GLY A 277 15.08 13.11 20.57
C GLY A 277 13.61 13.36 20.19
N LEU A 278 13.31 14.43 19.45
CA LEU A 278 11.94 14.68 18.98
C LEU A 278 11.56 13.74 17.83
N GLU A 279 12.51 13.41 16.96
CA GLU A 279 12.30 12.49 15.83
C GLU A 279 11.90 11.09 16.32
N GLU A 280 12.63 10.55 17.28
CA GLU A 280 12.38 9.23 17.87
C GLU A 280 10.99 9.17 18.53
N LYS A 281 10.62 10.23 19.26
CA LYS A 281 9.29 10.32 19.89
C LYS A 281 8.15 10.36 18.86
N LEU A 282 8.39 10.97 17.71
CA LEU A 282 7.40 11.01 16.63
C LEU A 282 7.31 9.64 15.93
N ALA A 283 8.43 8.94 15.77
CA ALA A 283 8.49 7.64 15.12
C ALA A 283 7.79 6.52 15.91
N GLU A 284 7.81 6.56 17.25
CA GLU A 284 7.24 5.51 18.13
C GLU A 284 5.78 5.10 17.83
N ARG A 285 5.03 5.88 17.08
CA ARG A 285 3.61 5.67 16.78
C ARG A 285 3.27 5.74 15.30
N SER A 286 4.27 5.59 14.43
CA SER A 286 4.05 5.65 12.98
C SER A 286 3.27 4.44 12.47
N SER A 287 2.47 4.62 11.43
CA SER A 287 1.80 3.51 10.72
C SER A 287 2.81 2.51 10.16
N LEU A 288 3.98 2.99 9.71
CA LEU A 288 5.05 2.15 9.20
C LEU A 288 5.58 1.16 10.25
N GLN A 289 5.79 1.62 11.49
CA GLN A 289 6.21 0.72 12.58
C GLN A 289 5.13 -0.30 12.97
N GLN A 290 3.86 0.08 12.82
CA GLN A 290 2.75 -0.85 13.07
C GLN A 290 2.67 -1.96 12.00
N LEU A 291 3.15 -1.72 10.77
CA LEU A 291 3.25 -2.75 9.73
C LEU A 291 4.41 -3.73 9.96
N GLN A 292 5.47 -3.30 10.64
CA GLN A 292 6.66 -4.09 10.94
C GLN A 292 6.53 -4.97 12.19
N GLY A 293 5.43 -4.88 12.93
CA GLY A 293 5.24 -5.59 14.18
C GLY A 293 4.25 -6.75 14.11
N LYS A 294 4.16 -7.50 15.21
CA LYS A 294 3.14 -8.54 15.41
C LYS A 294 1.74 -7.96 15.22
N ALA A 295 0.78 -8.83 14.85
CA ALA A 295 -0.63 -8.46 14.80
C ALA A 295 -1.02 -7.71 16.09
N ASP A 296 -1.50 -6.47 15.93
CA ASP A 296 -1.89 -5.61 17.03
C ASP A 296 -3.20 -6.11 17.65
N GLU A 297 -3.37 -5.91 18.94
CA GLU A 297 -4.62 -6.21 19.66
C GLU A 297 -5.85 -5.49 19.06
N PHE A 298 -5.62 -4.45 18.25
CA PHE A 298 -6.67 -3.65 17.63
C PHE A 298 -6.99 -4.05 16.18
N ASP A 299 -6.24 -5.01 15.62
CA ASP A 299 -6.48 -5.48 14.26
C ASP A 299 -7.77 -6.30 14.20
N GLU A 300 -8.62 -6.05 13.24
CA GLU A 300 -9.80 -6.84 12.94
C GLU A 300 -9.82 -7.23 11.45
N PRO A 301 -9.99 -8.52 11.14
CA PRO A 301 -10.30 -9.63 12.06
C PRO A 301 -9.11 -10.12 12.88
N GLN A 302 -9.39 -10.60 14.09
CA GLN A 302 -8.46 -11.43 14.86
C GLN A 302 -8.55 -12.87 14.36
N HIS A 303 -7.45 -13.63 14.46
CA HIS A 303 -7.45 -15.06 14.20
C HIS A 303 -8.13 -15.83 15.33
N TYR A 304 -9.25 -16.51 15.02
CA TYR A 304 -9.89 -17.42 15.97
C TYR A 304 -9.42 -18.84 15.69
N TRP A 305 -8.45 -19.26 16.47
CA TRP A 305 -7.86 -20.58 16.39
C TRP A 305 -8.81 -21.63 16.97
N SER A 306 -9.12 -22.66 16.20
CA SER A 306 -9.94 -23.81 16.60
C SER A 306 -9.26 -25.13 16.26
N SER A 307 -9.41 -26.10 17.15
CA SER A 307 -9.11 -27.50 16.81
C SER A 307 -10.17 -28.01 15.83
N PRO A 308 -9.86 -29.03 15.00
CA PRO A 308 -10.85 -29.62 14.12
C PRO A 308 -12.05 -30.13 14.93
N HIS A 309 -13.24 -30.04 14.34
CA HIS A 309 -14.43 -30.62 14.96
C HIS A 309 -14.26 -32.14 15.05
N GLU A 310 -14.06 -32.64 16.25
CA GLU A 310 -13.98 -34.07 16.51
C GLU A 310 -15.32 -34.72 16.16
N ALA A 311 -15.32 -35.65 15.21
CA ALA A 311 -16.34 -36.67 15.20
C ALA A 311 -16.21 -37.46 16.52
N SER A 312 -17.23 -37.46 17.33
CA SER A 312 -17.31 -37.94 18.70
C SER A 312 -16.94 -39.43 18.87
N ASN A 313 -15.66 -39.79 18.74
CA ASN A 313 -15.09 -41.07 19.14
C ASN A 313 -13.55 -40.94 19.21
N ALA A 314 -13.06 -40.14 20.13
CA ALA A 314 -11.62 -40.04 20.41
C ALA A 314 -11.17 -41.26 21.22
N ASN A 315 -10.48 -42.18 20.57
CA ASN A 315 -9.52 -43.13 21.10
C ASN A 315 -8.42 -43.39 20.04
N GLU A 316 -7.91 -42.36 19.42
CA GLU A 316 -6.75 -42.49 18.54
C GLU A 316 -5.48 -42.20 19.37
N SER A 317 -4.57 -43.18 19.39
CA SER A 317 -3.21 -43.07 19.95
C SER A 317 -2.39 -42.17 19.02
N ASP A 318 -1.50 -41.35 19.59
CA ASP A 318 -0.64 -40.37 18.91
C ASP A 318 0.31 -40.94 17.82
N ASP A 319 0.27 -42.27 17.54
CA ASP A 319 1.15 -43.00 16.63
C ASP A 319 0.42 -43.60 15.40
N GLU A 320 -0.84 -43.27 15.08
CA GLU A 320 -1.51 -43.85 13.93
C GLU A 320 -1.28 -42.99 12.68
N GLU A 321 -0.84 -43.63 11.56
CA GLU A 321 -0.74 -43.01 10.24
C GLU A 321 -2.06 -42.32 9.86
N VAL A 322 -1.99 -41.08 9.36
CA VAL A 322 -3.16 -40.33 8.95
C VAL A 322 -3.81 -41.01 7.73
N GLU A 323 -5.00 -41.57 7.90
CA GLU A 323 -5.77 -42.19 6.83
C GLU A 323 -7.16 -41.55 6.69
N LEU A 324 -7.65 -41.50 5.43
CA LEU A 324 -9.05 -41.13 5.14
C LEU A 324 -9.94 -42.35 5.26
N THR A 325 -10.88 -42.29 6.17
CA THR A 325 -11.90 -43.34 6.32
C THR A 325 -12.94 -43.27 5.18
N GLU A 326 -13.74 -44.32 5.01
CA GLU A 326 -14.86 -44.31 4.04
C GLU A 326 -15.87 -43.18 4.33
N ASP A 327 -16.10 -42.86 5.60
CA ASP A 327 -16.98 -41.77 6.03
C ASP A 327 -16.35 -40.39 5.69
N ASP A 328 -15.03 -40.24 5.87
CA ASP A 328 -14.28 -39.02 5.47
C ASP A 328 -14.42 -38.82 3.95
N LEU A 329 -14.17 -39.84 3.16
CA LEU A 329 -14.30 -39.79 1.69
C LEU A 329 -15.72 -39.45 1.25
N GLN A 330 -16.74 -40.09 1.87
CA GLN A 330 -18.16 -39.83 1.57
C GLN A 330 -18.53 -38.36 1.91
N PHE A 331 -17.97 -37.82 2.98
CA PHE A 331 -18.15 -36.42 3.34
C PHE A 331 -17.46 -35.48 2.34
N LEU A 332 -16.18 -35.70 2.05
CA LEU A 332 -15.38 -34.84 1.16
C LEU A 332 -15.92 -34.81 -0.27
N ILE A 333 -16.35 -35.93 -0.82
CA ILE A 333 -16.90 -36.02 -2.19
C ILE A 333 -18.19 -35.21 -2.36
N THR A 334 -18.85 -34.85 -1.26
CA THR A 334 -20.02 -33.96 -1.30
C THR A 334 -19.62 -32.55 -1.74
N TYR A 335 -18.41 -32.14 -1.46
CA TYR A 335 -17.90 -30.80 -1.71
C TYR A 335 -16.80 -30.77 -2.76
N MET A 336 -15.82 -31.67 -2.66
CA MET A 336 -14.58 -31.66 -3.44
C MET A 336 -14.72 -32.46 -4.75
N THR A 337 -13.86 -32.11 -5.71
CA THR A 337 -13.69 -32.84 -6.95
C THR A 337 -13.09 -34.22 -6.66
N PRO A 338 -13.73 -35.34 -7.13
CA PRO A 338 -13.30 -36.71 -6.76
C PRO A 338 -11.85 -37.04 -7.12
N ASN A 339 -11.29 -36.44 -8.16
CA ASN A 339 -9.92 -36.69 -8.57
C ASN A 339 -8.90 -36.35 -7.47
N TYR A 340 -9.16 -35.30 -6.69
CA TYR A 340 -8.28 -34.91 -5.56
C TYR A 340 -8.37 -35.84 -4.34
N LEU A 341 -9.23 -36.85 -4.38
CA LEU A 341 -9.43 -37.82 -3.31
C LEU A 341 -8.90 -39.22 -3.66
N THR A 342 -8.33 -39.41 -4.87
CA THR A 342 -7.73 -40.69 -5.26
C THR A 342 -6.31 -40.80 -4.68
N PRO A 343 -5.90 -41.99 -4.18
CA PRO A 343 -4.56 -42.17 -3.58
C PRO A 343 -3.43 -41.71 -4.51
N ASP A 344 -3.45 -42.13 -5.77
CA ASP A 344 -2.42 -41.79 -6.75
C ASP A 344 -2.26 -40.26 -6.91
N THR A 345 -3.38 -39.51 -6.92
CA THR A 345 -3.33 -38.03 -7.01
C THR A 345 -2.84 -37.39 -5.70
N VAL A 346 -3.23 -37.94 -4.55
CA VAL A 346 -2.77 -37.44 -3.24
C VAL A 346 -1.28 -37.60 -3.11
N ASP A 347 -0.73 -38.78 -3.53
CA ASP A 347 0.71 -39.04 -3.53
C ASP A 347 1.46 -38.08 -4.47
N GLU A 348 0.94 -37.84 -5.69
CA GLU A 348 1.52 -36.88 -6.64
C GLU A 348 1.53 -35.46 -6.08
N LEU A 349 0.46 -35.03 -5.44
CA LEU A 349 0.37 -33.71 -4.82
C LEU A 349 1.34 -33.57 -3.63
N ASN A 350 1.53 -34.64 -2.86
CA ASN A 350 2.49 -34.67 -1.77
C ASN A 350 3.92 -34.53 -2.28
N GLU A 351 4.29 -35.25 -3.34
CA GLU A 351 5.61 -35.11 -3.97
C GLU A 351 5.86 -33.64 -4.40
N ILE A 352 4.90 -33.02 -5.11
CA ILE A 352 5.03 -31.64 -5.58
C ILE A 352 5.12 -30.66 -4.39
N PHE A 353 4.28 -30.82 -3.36
CA PHE A 353 4.31 -29.92 -2.21
C PHE A 353 5.62 -30.02 -1.42
N THR A 354 6.18 -31.21 -1.29
CA THR A 354 7.46 -31.44 -0.63
C THR A 354 8.62 -30.75 -1.37
N GLU A 355 8.56 -30.69 -2.71
CA GLU A 355 9.59 -30.04 -3.52
C GLU A 355 9.43 -28.51 -3.56
N GLU A 356 8.19 -28.02 -3.76
CA GLU A 356 7.92 -26.61 -4.08
C GLU A 356 7.40 -25.80 -2.89
N SER A 357 6.98 -26.44 -1.79
CA SER A 357 6.31 -25.83 -0.62
C SER A 357 5.04 -25.04 -0.99
N MET A 358 4.50 -25.27 -2.18
CA MET A 358 3.28 -24.64 -2.68
C MET A 358 2.54 -25.52 -3.67
N LEU A 359 1.21 -25.36 -3.74
CA LEU A 359 0.33 -26.01 -4.71
C LEU A 359 -0.78 -25.09 -5.18
N GLN A 360 -1.23 -25.26 -6.41
CA GLN A 360 -2.42 -24.62 -6.93
C GLN A 360 -3.34 -25.67 -7.61
N LEU A 361 -4.56 -25.82 -7.08
CA LEU A 361 -5.53 -26.83 -7.48
C LEU A 361 -6.75 -26.15 -8.10
N THR A 362 -6.91 -26.28 -9.41
CA THR A 362 -8.06 -25.74 -10.16
C THR A 362 -9.27 -26.65 -10.04
N ASN A 363 -10.49 -26.10 -10.16
CA ASN A 363 -11.73 -26.86 -10.01
C ASN A 363 -11.79 -27.70 -8.72
N PHE A 364 -11.32 -27.12 -7.62
CA PHE A 364 -11.20 -27.79 -6.32
C PHE A 364 -12.53 -28.31 -5.80
N LEU A 365 -13.57 -27.45 -5.77
CA LEU A 365 -14.93 -27.87 -5.44
C LEU A 365 -15.58 -28.60 -6.62
N SER A 366 -16.33 -29.62 -6.35
CA SER A 366 -17.06 -30.41 -7.36
C SER A 366 -17.91 -29.52 -8.25
N GLU A 367 -18.05 -29.88 -9.52
CA GLU A 367 -18.85 -29.14 -10.51
C GLU A 367 -20.27 -28.84 -10.01
N LYS A 368 -20.91 -29.82 -9.39
CA LYS A 368 -22.26 -29.65 -8.84
C LYS A 368 -22.33 -28.63 -7.72
N PHE A 369 -21.38 -28.68 -6.78
CA PHE A 369 -21.37 -27.79 -5.62
C PHE A 369 -20.90 -26.38 -6.01
N SER A 370 -19.85 -26.26 -6.83
CA SER A 370 -19.32 -24.99 -7.30
C SER A 370 -20.35 -24.20 -8.10
N LYS A 371 -21.17 -24.86 -8.91
CA LYS A 371 -22.27 -24.22 -9.64
C LYS A 371 -23.31 -23.60 -8.71
N ILE A 372 -23.76 -24.35 -7.69
CA ILE A 372 -24.72 -23.84 -6.69
C ILE A 372 -24.10 -22.65 -5.91
N LEU A 373 -22.81 -22.74 -5.55
CA LEU A 373 -22.10 -21.68 -4.86
C LEU A 373 -22.00 -20.43 -5.75
N LYS A 374 -21.65 -20.59 -7.02
CA LYS A 374 -21.55 -19.48 -7.97
C LYS A 374 -22.89 -18.76 -8.16
N GLU A 375 -23.97 -19.52 -8.38
CA GLU A 375 -25.32 -18.97 -8.49
C GLU A 375 -25.75 -18.21 -7.23
N SER A 376 -25.33 -18.68 -6.04
CA SER A 376 -25.58 -18.00 -4.76
C SER A 376 -24.80 -16.68 -4.63
N LEU A 377 -23.58 -16.61 -5.14
CA LEU A 377 -22.77 -15.39 -5.10
C LEU A 377 -23.21 -14.37 -6.17
N ASP A 378 -23.62 -14.81 -7.35
CA ASP A 378 -24.09 -13.96 -8.44
C ASP A 378 -25.54 -13.47 -8.25
N GLY A 379 -26.43 -14.28 -7.70
CA GLY A 379 -27.89 -14.05 -7.72
C GLY A 379 -28.45 -13.31 -6.53
N SER A 380 -28.04 -13.64 -5.31
CA SER A 380 -28.52 -12.99 -4.08
C SER A 380 -27.65 -11.82 -3.64
N GLY A 381 -26.50 -11.70 -4.25
CA GLY A 381 -25.47 -10.78 -3.79
C GLY A 381 -25.03 -11.10 -2.34
N PRO A 382 -23.90 -10.61 -1.91
CA PRO A 382 -23.39 -10.80 -0.55
C PRO A 382 -24.24 -10.09 0.52
N HIS A 383 -25.37 -9.51 0.16
CA HIS A 383 -26.24 -8.74 1.06
C HIS A 383 -26.97 -9.57 2.11
N GLU A 384 -27.14 -10.87 1.90
CA GLU A 384 -27.73 -11.76 2.91
C GLU A 384 -26.75 -12.21 3.99
N LEU A 385 -25.42 -12.02 3.77
CA LEU A 385 -24.38 -12.38 4.72
C LEU A 385 -23.97 -11.13 5.51
N ALA A 386 -23.93 -11.23 6.83
CA ALA A 386 -23.56 -10.14 7.72
C ALA A 386 -22.03 -9.89 7.70
N TRP A 387 -21.52 -9.36 6.59
CA TRP A 387 -20.11 -9.02 6.44
C TRP A 387 -19.69 -7.91 7.41
N ALA A 388 -18.61 -8.13 8.16
CA ALA A 388 -17.92 -7.09 8.89
C ALA A 388 -16.85 -6.44 8.02
N THR A 389 -16.43 -5.22 8.35
CA THR A 389 -15.33 -4.53 7.65
C THR A 389 -14.07 -4.59 8.51
N SER A 390 -12.96 -4.98 7.89
CA SER A 390 -11.66 -5.05 8.55
C SER A 390 -11.14 -3.67 8.95
N ARG A 391 -10.23 -3.62 9.90
CA ARG A 391 -9.55 -2.42 10.39
C ARG A 391 -8.22 -2.78 11.08
N PRO A 392 -7.25 -1.86 11.15
CA PRO A 392 -7.31 -0.48 10.66
C PRO A 392 -6.96 -0.36 9.17
N PRO A 393 -7.45 0.68 8.44
CA PRO A 393 -7.27 0.81 7.00
C PRO A 393 -5.82 1.05 6.56
N HIS A 394 -4.92 1.46 7.43
CA HIS A 394 -3.49 1.58 7.13
C HIS A 394 -2.73 0.25 7.16
N LYS A 395 -3.42 -0.87 7.42
CA LYS A 395 -2.91 -2.23 7.31
C LYS A 395 -3.71 -3.02 6.28
N HIS A 396 -5.04 -2.97 6.38
CA HIS A 396 -5.93 -3.70 5.48
C HIS A 396 -7.34 -3.12 5.50
N ARG A 397 -8.01 -3.25 4.38
CA ARG A 397 -9.41 -2.91 4.20
C ARG A 397 -10.06 -3.97 3.32
N TYR A 398 -10.97 -4.73 3.86
CA TYR A 398 -11.82 -5.71 3.18
C TYR A 398 -13.01 -6.07 4.06
N GLN A 399 -13.99 -6.73 3.49
CA GLN A 399 -15.10 -7.32 4.25
C GLN A 399 -14.76 -8.77 4.60
N TYR A 400 -15.22 -9.23 5.77
CA TYR A 400 -14.92 -10.58 6.24
C TYR A 400 -16.07 -11.26 6.97
N LEU A 401 -16.00 -12.60 6.99
CA LEU A 401 -16.87 -13.48 7.79
C LEU A 401 -15.99 -14.51 8.51
N HIS A 402 -16.14 -14.61 9.82
CA HIS A 402 -15.53 -15.71 10.57
C HIS A 402 -16.27 -17.01 10.34
N ALA A 403 -15.53 -18.12 10.40
CA ALA A 403 -16.12 -19.43 10.58
C ALA A 403 -16.83 -19.52 11.94
N HIS A 404 -17.95 -20.21 11.98
CA HIS A 404 -18.71 -20.44 13.21
C HIS A 404 -18.96 -21.94 13.38
N GLU A 405 -19.06 -22.39 14.63
CA GLU A 405 -19.54 -23.73 14.87
C GLU A 405 -20.97 -23.89 14.33
N PRO A 406 -21.25 -24.93 13.52
CA PRO A 406 -22.57 -25.12 12.94
C PRO A 406 -23.61 -25.35 14.05
N SER A 407 -24.48 -24.38 14.29
CA SER A 407 -25.61 -24.53 15.20
C SER A 407 -26.84 -24.99 14.41
N GLY A 408 -27.04 -26.33 14.23
CA GLY A 408 -28.17 -26.88 13.55
C GLY A 408 -27.85 -27.73 12.31
N SER A 409 -28.89 -28.07 11.48
CA SER A 409 -28.67 -28.86 10.26
C SER A 409 -27.87 -28.05 9.22
N SER A 410 -26.77 -28.62 8.74
CA SER A 410 -25.92 -28.05 7.68
C SER A 410 -26.67 -27.81 6.36
N ASP A 411 -27.78 -28.49 6.13
CA ASP A 411 -28.57 -28.37 4.91
C ASP A 411 -29.19 -26.99 4.70
N ALA A 412 -29.48 -26.28 5.80
CA ALA A 412 -30.13 -24.98 5.77
C ALA A 412 -29.13 -23.81 5.58
N LEU A 413 -27.81 -24.08 5.63
CA LEU A 413 -26.78 -23.03 5.49
C LEU A 413 -26.65 -22.57 4.03
N PRO A 414 -26.40 -21.26 3.79
CA PRO A 414 -25.98 -20.76 2.49
C PRO A 414 -24.74 -21.50 1.96
N PRO A 415 -24.56 -21.68 0.65
CA PRO A 415 -23.44 -22.45 0.10
C PRO A 415 -22.06 -21.95 0.57
N LEU A 416 -21.82 -20.63 0.65
CA LEU A 416 -20.56 -20.08 1.17
C LEU A 416 -20.33 -20.47 2.65
N ARG A 417 -21.39 -20.46 3.47
CA ARG A 417 -21.32 -20.89 4.87
C ARG A 417 -21.07 -22.40 5.00
N LYS A 418 -21.54 -23.22 4.06
CA LYS A 418 -21.20 -24.66 4.05
C LYS A 418 -19.71 -24.88 3.84
N VAL A 419 -19.08 -24.12 2.96
CA VAL A 419 -17.62 -24.20 2.79
C VAL A 419 -16.91 -23.69 4.04
N LEU A 420 -17.29 -22.50 4.52
CA LEU A 420 -16.61 -21.79 5.61
C LEU A 420 -16.78 -22.49 6.97
N ASP A 421 -18.01 -22.97 7.28
CA ASP A 421 -18.36 -23.45 8.62
C ASP A 421 -18.35 -24.98 8.71
N VAL A 422 -18.42 -25.72 7.57
CA VAL A 422 -18.58 -27.19 7.59
C VAL A 422 -17.41 -27.89 6.91
N LEU A 423 -17.05 -27.55 5.66
CA LEU A 423 -15.99 -28.25 4.93
C LEU A 423 -14.61 -27.93 5.52
N LEU A 424 -14.20 -26.66 5.51
CA LEU A 424 -12.82 -26.27 5.82
C LEU A 424 -12.42 -26.51 7.29
N PRO A 425 -13.32 -26.39 8.30
CA PRO A 425 -12.96 -26.72 9.68
C PRO A 425 -13.07 -28.22 10.01
N SER A 426 -13.50 -29.08 9.05
CA SER A 426 -13.72 -30.50 9.31
C SER A 426 -12.43 -31.29 9.51
N LEU A 427 -12.49 -32.34 10.34
CA LEU A 427 -11.39 -33.29 10.50
C LEU A 427 -11.04 -34.00 9.19
N ALA A 428 -12.03 -34.35 8.38
CA ALA A 428 -11.81 -34.97 7.07
C ALA A 428 -10.98 -34.09 6.13
N PHE A 429 -11.28 -32.78 6.06
CA PHE A 429 -10.47 -31.85 5.26
C PHE A 429 -9.05 -31.67 5.84
N ARG A 430 -8.90 -31.65 7.16
CA ARG A 430 -7.62 -31.61 7.84
C ARG A 430 -6.76 -32.84 7.52
N LYS A 431 -7.32 -34.06 7.59
CA LYS A 431 -6.65 -35.29 7.21
C LYS A 431 -6.20 -35.28 5.75
N TRP A 432 -7.07 -34.82 4.85
CA TRP A 432 -6.72 -34.66 3.44
C TRP A 432 -5.56 -33.68 3.24
N LEU A 433 -5.58 -32.53 3.92
CA LEU A 433 -4.47 -31.57 3.87
C LEU A 433 -3.15 -32.18 4.40
N ALA A 434 -3.20 -32.91 5.52
CA ALA A 434 -2.03 -33.57 6.09
C ALA A 434 -1.42 -34.59 5.12
N LEU A 435 -2.26 -35.37 4.42
CA LEU A 435 -1.79 -36.32 3.41
C LEU A 435 -1.16 -35.62 2.21
N VAL A 436 -1.77 -34.53 1.71
CA VAL A 436 -1.26 -33.77 0.56
C VAL A 436 0.02 -33.00 0.89
N THR A 437 0.19 -32.52 2.13
CA THR A 437 1.34 -31.72 2.51
C THR A 437 2.44 -32.49 3.23
N GLY A 438 2.13 -33.68 3.78
CA GLY A 438 3.05 -34.45 4.62
C GLY A 438 3.27 -33.82 6.01
N LEU A 439 2.52 -32.78 6.38
CA LEU A 439 2.74 -32.01 7.61
C LEU A 439 1.81 -32.48 8.73
N THR A 440 2.29 -32.44 9.96
CA THR A 440 1.47 -32.60 11.17
C THR A 440 0.76 -31.29 11.49
N LEU A 441 -0.57 -31.26 11.29
CA LEU A 441 -1.39 -30.07 11.35
C LEU A 441 -2.13 -29.95 12.69
N GLN A 442 -2.01 -28.80 13.35
CA GLN A 442 -2.65 -28.50 14.63
C GLN A 442 -3.92 -27.66 14.47
N ARG A 443 -4.00 -26.52 15.16
CA ARG A 443 -5.15 -25.61 15.12
C ARG A 443 -5.22 -24.83 13.81
N SER A 444 -6.42 -24.42 13.43
CA SER A 444 -6.65 -23.61 12.24
C SER A 444 -7.51 -22.39 12.54
N ALA A 445 -7.30 -21.35 11.77
CA ALA A 445 -8.15 -20.16 11.73
C ALA A 445 -8.63 -19.97 10.28
N VAL A 446 -9.95 -19.87 10.09
CA VAL A 446 -10.57 -19.79 8.74
C VAL A 446 -11.40 -18.53 8.63
N LEU A 447 -11.26 -17.83 7.51
CA LEU A 447 -11.87 -16.54 7.27
C LEU A 447 -12.31 -16.40 5.81
N ALA A 448 -13.57 -16.04 5.55
CA ALA A 448 -13.99 -15.60 4.22
C ALA A 448 -13.72 -14.10 4.08
N ARG A 449 -13.17 -13.69 2.92
CA ARG A 449 -12.84 -12.30 2.60
C ARG A 449 -13.54 -11.86 1.31
N ARG A 450 -13.91 -10.59 1.28
CA ARG A 450 -14.43 -9.92 0.09
C ARG A 450 -13.72 -8.59 -0.05
N PHE A 451 -12.95 -8.44 -1.12
CA PHE A 451 -12.27 -7.21 -1.50
C PHE A 451 -13.13 -6.49 -2.54
N ARG A 452 -13.73 -5.38 -2.13
CA ARG A 452 -14.64 -4.61 -2.97
C ARG A 452 -13.85 -3.79 -3.98
N LYS A 453 -14.33 -3.79 -5.20
CA LYS A 453 -13.84 -2.97 -6.29
C LYS A 453 -13.76 -1.49 -5.89
N SER A 454 -12.68 -0.80 -6.25
CA SER A 454 -12.36 0.61 -5.96
C SER A 454 -12.17 0.95 -4.47
N LEU A 455 -11.99 -0.06 -3.60
CA LEU A 455 -11.94 0.20 -2.16
C LEU A 455 -10.89 -0.61 -1.41
N ASP A 456 -10.79 -1.90 -1.66
CA ASP A 456 -10.24 -2.82 -0.68
C ASP A 456 -8.87 -3.38 -1.08
N TYR A 457 -8.06 -3.70 -0.06
CA TYR A 457 -6.68 -4.16 -0.15
C TYR A 457 -6.22 -4.77 1.16
N GLN A 458 -5.04 -5.42 1.13
CA GLN A 458 -4.28 -5.80 2.31
C GLN A 458 -2.81 -5.46 2.04
N LEU A 459 -2.19 -4.63 2.90
CA LEU A 459 -0.78 -4.27 2.77
C LEU A 459 0.12 -5.41 3.19
N ALA A 460 1.37 -5.36 2.77
CA ALA A 460 2.37 -6.37 3.07
C ALA A 460 2.59 -6.51 4.58
N GLN A 461 2.56 -7.75 5.04
CA GLN A 461 2.85 -8.13 6.42
C GLN A 461 3.82 -9.30 6.42
N ALA A 462 4.89 -9.19 7.19
CA ALA A 462 5.84 -10.27 7.39
C ALA A 462 5.25 -11.34 8.32
N TYR A 463 5.61 -12.59 8.07
CA TYR A 463 5.36 -13.67 9.03
C TYR A 463 6.49 -13.68 10.08
N GLU A 464 6.12 -13.57 11.34
CA GLU A 464 7.07 -13.46 12.46
C GLU A 464 7.24 -14.75 13.25
N GLY A 465 6.51 -15.83 12.90
CA GLY A 465 6.61 -17.13 13.55
C GLY A 465 7.93 -17.83 13.24
N GLU A 466 8.53 -18.49 14.25
CA GLU A 466 9.75 -19.29 14.06
C GLU A 466 9.46 -20.62 13.33
N ILE A 467 8.24 -21.15 13.52
CA ILE A 467 7.80 -22.40 12.88
C ILE A 467 6.99 -21.99 11.64
N PRO A 468 7.26 -22.60 10.46
CA PRO A 468 6.48 -22.34 9.25
C PRO A 468 4.98 -22.55 9.49
N GLN A 469 4.15 -21.82 8.76
CA GLN A 469 2.70 -21.91 8.86
C GLN A 469 2.12 -22.35 7.52
N LEU A 470 1.28 -23.38 7.54
CA LEU A 470 0.53 -23.74 6.33
C LEU A 470 -0.62 -22.74 6.12
N GLU A 471 -0.58 -22.06 5.00
CA GLU A 471 -1.67 -21.17 4.57
C GLU A 471 -2.37 -21.72 3.33
N TYR A 472 -3.68 -21.52 3.25
CA TYR A 472 -4.43 -21.78 2.03
C TYR A 472 -5.36 -20.64 1.68
N THR A 473 -5.63 -20.48 0.38
CA THR A 473 -6.61 -19.54 -0.14
C THR A 473 -7.47 -20.23 -1.20
N LEU A 474 -8.75 -20.41 -0.91
CA LEU A 474 -9.74 -20.88 -1.87
C LEU A 474 -10.38 -19.67 -2.54
N CYS A 475 -9.96 -19.38 -3.77
CA CYS A 475 -10.49 -18.25 -4.54
C CYS A 475 -11.86 -18.62 -5.14
N LEU A 476 -12.87 -17.79 -4.84
CA LEU A 476 -14.27 -17.97 -5.19
C LEU A 476 -14.83 -16.73 -5.91
N THR A 477 -14.00 -16.07 -6.70
CA THR A 477 -14.36 -14.86 -7.44
C THR A 477 -15.21 -15.24 -8.67
N PRO A 478 -16.52 -14.89 -8.71
CA PRO A 478 -17.41 -15.42 -9.74
C PRO A 478 -17.29 -14.69 -11.09
N THR A 479 -16.79 -13.45 -11.09
CA THR A 479 -16.66 -12.60 -12.29
C THR A 479 -15.47 -13.04 -13.14
N LYS A 480 -15.64 -13.04 -14.47
CA LYS A 480 -14.58 -13.32 -15.45
C LYS A 480 -13.80 -12.04 -15.82
N GLY A 481 -12.65 -12.22 -16.46
CA GLY A 481 -11.86 -11.10 -16.99
C GLY A 481 -10.84 -10.54 -15.99
N TRP A 482 -10.27 -11.38 -15.14
CA TRP A 482 -9.20 -11.04 -14.20
C TRP A 482 -7.78 -11.32 -14.74
N GLY A 483 -7.65 -11.55 -16.06
CA GLY A 483 -6.37 -11.83 -16.73
C GLY A 483 -6.02 -13.32 -16.77
N ALA A 484 -6.18 -14.06 -15.68
CA ALA A 484 -5.89 -15.50 -15.62
C ALA A 484 -6.83 -16.39 -16.46
N ASP A 485 -8.07 -15.95 -16.65
CA ASP A 485 -9.11 -16.74 -17.36
C ASP A 485 -8.89 -16.82 -18.89
N GLU A 486 -8.06 -15.95 -19.48
CA GLU A 486 -7.84 -15.89 -20.92
C GLU A 486 -6.73 -16.84 -21.40
N ALA A 487 -5.82 -17.24 -20.52
CA ALA A 487 -4.75 -18.17 -20.84
C ALA A 487 -5.27 -19.60 -21.09
N ASP A 488 -6.27 -20.04 -20.32
CA ASP A 488 -6.85 -21.40 -20.44
C ASP A 488 -7.76 -21.58 -21.69
N GLU A 489 -8.36 -20.49 -22.21
CA GLU A 489 -9.16 -20.55 -23.45
C GLU A 489 -8.29 -20.50 -24.73
N ALA A 490 -7.05 -19.97 -24.63
CA ALA A 490 -6.13 -19.85 -25.78
C ALA A 490 -5.43 -21.18 -26.14
N GLU A 491 -5.26 -22.11 -25.20
CA GLU A 491 -4.67 -23.43 -25.48
C GLU A 491 -5.58 -24.37 -26.28
N ASN A 492 -6.87 -24.09 -26.39
CA ASN A 492 -7.85 -24.91 -27.12
C ASN A 492 -8.18 -24.44 -28.54
N GLY A 493 -7.55 -23.38 -29.05
CA GLY A 493 -7.77 -22.83 -30.39
C GLY A 493 -6.57 -23.00 -31.31
N GLU A 494 -6.58 -24.03 -32.19
CA GLU A 494 -5.58 -24.16 -33.27
C GLU A 494 -5.66 -22.99 -34.27
N ASN A 495 -4.51 -22.41 -34.57
CA ASN A 495 -4.15 -21.52 -35.69
C ASN A 495 -4.43 -20.01 -35.56
N GLY A 496 -3.37 -19.29 -35.33
CA GLY A 496 -3.24 -17.87 -35.65
C GLY A 496 -2.00 -17.24 -35.01
N HIS A 497 -0.92 -17.07 -35.79
CA HIS A 497 0.14 -16.13 -35.45
C HIS A 497 -0.46 -14.73 -35.38
N ALA A 498 -0.95 -14.34 -34.19
CA ALA A 498 -1.13 -12.96 -33.80
C ALA A 498 0.08 -12.62 -32.93
N GLU A 499 0.89 -11.65 -33.38
CA GLU A 499 1.88 -11.00 -32.51
C GLU A 499 1.18 -10.62 -31.22
N LYS A 500 1.61 -11.19 -30.08
CA LYS A 500 1.21 -10.75 -28.74
C LYS A 500 1.64 -9.28 -28.65
N ALA A 501 0.73 -8.35 -28.89
CA ALA A 501 0.81 -7.07 -28.26
C ALA A 501 0.66 -7.38 -26.77
N GLU A 502 1.73 -7.34 -26.03
CA GLU A 502 1.75 -7.33 -24.57
C GLU A 502 0.88 -6.14 -24.16
N THR A 503 -0.36 -6.43 -23.83
CA THR A 503 -1.30 -5.39 -23.43
C THR A 503 -1.02 -5.11 -21.97
N GLU A 504 -0.44 -3.93 -21.71
CA GLU A 504 -0.37 -3.26 -20.39
C GLU A 504 -1.75 -3.14 -19.69
N GLU A 505 -2.80 -3.74 -20.26
CA GLU A 505 -4.16 -3.73 -19.75
C GLU A 505 -4.42 -4.77 -18.66
N GLU A 506 -3.71 -5.91 -18.65
CA GLU A 506 -3.93 -7.00 -17.68
C GLU A 506 -3.49 -6.63 -16.26
N ASP A 507 -2.48 -5.78 -16.11
CA ASP A 507 -1.89 -5.39 -14.83
C ASP A 507 -2.71 -4.33 -14.05
N ASN A 508 -3.83 -3.87 -14.58
CA ASN A 508 -4.59 -2.76 -14.02
C ASN A 508 -5.77 -3.15 -13.11
N ALA A 509 -6.16 -4.41 -13.07
CA ALA A 509 -7.30 -4.86 -12.24
C ALA A 509 -6.94 -4.92 -10.75
N GLY A 510 -5.70 -5.27 -10.43
CA GLY A 510 -5.29 -5.56 -9.06
C GLY A 510 -5.96 -6.83 -8.52
N GLY A 511 -6.08 -6.92 -7.19
CA GLY A 511 -6.81 -8.00 -6.53
C GLY A 511 -6.11 -9.36 -6.54
N TYR A 512 -4.86 -9.47 -6.93
CA TYR A 512 -4.07 -10.69 -6.76
C TYR A 512 -3.38 -10.69 -5.39
N GLU A 513 -3.24 -11.88 -4.82
CA GLU A 513 -2.53 -12.15 -3.58
C GLU A 513 -1.10 -12.54 -3.90
N LEU A 514 -0.13 -11.91 -3.24
CA LEU A 514 1.29 -12.15 -3.45
C LEU A 514 1.96 -12.61 -2.17
N TYR A 515 2.90 -13.54 -2.35
CA TYR A 515 3.89 -13.93 -1.36
C TYR A 515 5.26 -13.53 -1.90
N MET A 516 6.05 -12.82 -1.08
CA MET A 516 7.37 -12.31 -1.46
C MET A 516 8.40 -12.66 -0.41
N ALA A 517 9.65 -12.85 -0.85
CA ALA A 517 10.77 -13.01 0.04
C ALA A 517 10.94 -11.74 0.90
N GLY A 518 11.07 -11.91 2.20
CA GLY A 518 11.44 -10.84 3.13
C GLY A 518 12.93 -10.57 3.14
N ASP A 519 13.34 -9.49 3.84
CA ASP A 519 14.76 -9.21 4.10
C ASP A 519 15.34 -10.26 5.07
N ASP A 520 16.53 -10.78 4.78
CA ASP A 520 17.25 -11.68 5.65
C ASP A 520 17.79 -10.88 6.86
N PRO A 521 17.42 -11.22 8.12
CA PRO A 521 17.85 -10.47 9.29
C PRO A 521 19.37 -10.50 9.52
N ASP A 522 20.10 -11.46 8.93
CA ASP A 522 21.57 -11.57 9.05
C ASP A 522 22.34 -10.55 8.20
N ASP A 523 21.67 -9.75 7.37
CA ASP A 523 22.27 -8.70 6.56
C ASP A 523 22.36 -7.31 7.26
N GLU A 524 21.97 -7.18 8.52
CA GLU A 524 21.96 -5.91 9.26
C GLU A 524 23.33 -5.42 9.80
N GLU A 525 24.45 -6.04 9.49
CA GLU A 525 25.75 -5.47 9.83
C GLU A 525 26.20 -4.42 8.81
N GLY A 526 25.77 -3.18 9.01
CA GLY A 526 26.44 -1.96 8.53
C GLY A 526 25.75 -1.07 7.52
N SER A 527 24.78 -0.30 7.96
CA SER A 527 24.65 1.12 7.55
C SER A 527 23.61 1.86 8.39
N ASP A 528 24.08 2.55 9.42
CA ASP A 528 23.39 3.67 10.03
C ASP A 528 23.41 4.83 9.03
N ASP A 529 22.35 4.96 8.22
CA ASP A 529 21.97 6.22 7.55
C ASP A 529 20.47 6.20 7.25
N GLY A 530 19.73 6.88 8.12
CA GLY A 530 18.26 7.00 8.12
C GLY A 530 17.68 7.81 6.97
N THR A 531 17.99 7.46 5.72
CA THR A 531 17.34 8.05 4.54
C THR A 531 17.19 7.01 3.43
N THR A 532 16.17 6.21 3.49
CA THR A 532 15.75 5.39 2.35
C THR A 532 14.97 6.23 1.35
N ILE A 533 15.69 6.93 0.49
CA ILE A 533 15.21 7.38 -0.83
C ILE A 533 16.18 6.78 -1.84
N PRO A 534 15.76 5.92 -2.79
CA PRO A 534 16.67 5.43 -3.81
C PRO A 534 17.03 6.58 -4.75
N ALA A 535 18.26 7.08 -4.62
CA ALA A 535 18.88 7.98 -5.59
C ALA A 535 19.39 7.12 -6.76
N ASN A 536 18.69 7.05 -7.85
CA ASN A 536 19.21 6.57 -9.14
C ASN A 536 19.44 7.77 -10.07
N VAL A 537 20.65 8.32 -10.02
CA VAL A 537 21.21 9.13 -11.09
C VAL A 537 22.26 8.29 -11.80
N HIS A 538 21.95 7.75 -12.97
CA HIS A 538 22.94 7.18 -13.87
C HIS A 538 23.62 8.29 -14.67
N SER A 539 24.87 8.59 -14.35
CA SER A 539 25.79 9.22 -15.31
C SER A 539 26.52 8.12 -16.08
N GLN A 540 26.28 8.03 -17.38
CA GLN A 540 27.15 7.29 -18.30
C GLN A 540 28.42 8.08 -18.57
N THR A 541 29.56 7.60 -18.12
CA THR A 541 30.85 7.81 -18.80
C THR A 541 31.70 6.55 -18.66
N GLY A 542 32.28 6.15 -19.76
CA GLY A 542 32.84 4.84 -20.02
C GLY A 542 34.25 4.58 -19.47
N ALA A 543 34.57 3.31 -19.63
CA ALA A 543 35.86 2.65 -19.73
C ALA A 543 36.64 2.36 -18.43
N GLY A 544 36.82 1.05 -18.16
CA GLY A 544 37.89 0.54 -17.33
C GLY A 544 37.55 -0.75 -16.57
N GLN A 545 37.92 -1.87 -17.13
CA GLN A 545 37.80 -3.23 -16.59
C GLN A 545 38.35 -3.35 -15.15
N ARG A 546 37.54 -3.91 -14.24
CA ARG A 546 37.97 -4.96 -13.28
C ARG A 546 36.72 -5.62 -12.72
N ARG A 547 36.59 -6.94 -12.92
CA ARG A 547 35.59 -7.80 -12.26
C ARG A 547 35.87 -7.81 -10.75
N SER A 548 35.04 -7.15 -9.99
CA SER A 548 34.85 -7.39 -8.56
C SER A 548 33.39 -7.82 -8.34
N ALA A 549 33.20 -8.77 -7.46
CA ALA A 549 31.90 -9.35 -7.13
C ALA A 549 30.85 -8.24 -6.90
N LYS A 550 29.75 -8.31 -7.65
CA LYS A 550 28.61 -7.41 -7.47
C LYS A 550 28.04 -7.68 -6.07
N LYS A 551 28.15 -6.71 -5.16
CA LYS A 551 27.30 -6.67 -3.96
C LYS A 551 25.86 -6.50 -4.46
N LYS A 552 24.98 -7.46 -4.15
CA LYS A 552 23.55 -7.34 -4.38
C LYS A 552 23.05 -6.10 -3.62
N LYS A 553 22.39 -5.17 -4.30
CA LYS A 553 21.67 -4.06 -3.66
C LYS A 553 20.46 -4.66 -2.94
N LYS A 554 20.26 -4.30 -1.67
CA LYS A 554 19.03 -4.63 -0.94
C LYS A 554 17.84 -4.04 -1.71
N ALA A 555 16.87 -4.88 -2.07
CA ALA A 555 15.56 -4.43 -2.53
C ALA A 555 14.77 -4.00 -1.29
N ASP A 556 14.08 -2.85 -1.37
CA ASP A 556 13.07 -2.48 -0.38
C ASP A 556 11.94 -3.51 -0.47
N PRO A 557 11.63 -4.29 0.59
CA PRO A 557 10.62 -5.34 0.54
C PRO A 557 9.22 -4.85 0.19
N ALA A 558 8.94 -3.54 0.35
CA ALA A 558 7.68 -2.92 -0.04
C ALA A 558 7.64 -2.55 -1.54
N VAL A 559 8.76 -2.61 -2.26
CA VAL A 559 8.85 -2.20 -3.67
C VAL A 559 9.06 -3.42 -4.54
N TYR A 560 7.99 -3.98 -5.09
CA TYR A 560 8.13 -4.83 -6.24
C TYR A 560 7.93 -3.98 -7.50
N GLN A 561 8.86 -4.10 -8.44
CA GLN A 561 8.64 -3.69 -9.81
C GLN A 561 8.32 -4.97 -10.58
N ALA A 562 7.30 -4.94 -11.39
CA ALA A 562 7.20 -5.91 -12.46
C ALA A 562 8.52 -5.80 -13.26
N ALA A 563 9.42 -6.72 -13.02
CA ALA A 563 10.76 -6.67 -13.55
C ALA A 563 10.69 -6.75 -15.08
N GLY A 564 11.46 -5.90 -15.76
CA GLY A 564 11.89 -6.22 -17.11
C GLY A 564 12.72 -7.52 -17.03
N ASP A 565 12.60 -8.36 -18.01
CA ASP A 565 13.03 -9.78 -18.20
C ASP A 565 14.32 -10.31 -17.53
N ASP A 566 15.06 -9.56 -16.72
CA ASP A 566 16.38 -9.92 -16.20
C ASP A 566 16.61 -9.66 -14.69
N GLU A 567 15.64 -9.25 -13.89
CA GLU A 567 15.80 -9.03 -12.43
C GLU A 567 14.80 -9.90 -11.63
N ASP A 568 15.33 -10.67 -10.67
CA ASP A 568 14.56 -11.39 -9.65
C ASP A 568 13.72 -10.38 -8.85
N ASP A 569 12.40 -10.41 -9.00
CA ASP A 569 11.44 -9.49 -8.38
C ASP A 569 11.08 -9.89 -6.92
N GLY A 570 11.65 -11.00 -6.44
CA GLY A 570 11.40 -11.52 -5.10
C GLY A 570 9.99 -12.11 -4.90
N ILE A 571 9.19 -12.25 -5.96
CA ILE A 571 7.87 -12.89 -5.89
C ILE A 571 8.07 -14.40 -5.78
N LEU A 572 7.61 -14.99 -4.67
CA LEU A 572 7.62 -16.43 -4.45
C LEU A 572 6.39 -17.08 -5.07
N PHE A 573 5.22 -16.46 -4.88
CA PHE A 573 3.95 -17.01 -5.36
C PHE A 573 2.93 -15.91 -5.64
N SER A 574 2.19 -16.04 -6.75
CA SER A 574 1.10 -15.14 -7.13
C SER A 574 -0.21 -15.92 -7.28
N ASN A 575 -1.26 -15.45 -6.60
CA ASN A 575 -2.59 -16.05 -6.61
C ASN A 575 -3.63 -15.05 -7.16
N PRO A 576 -3.89 -15.06 -8.47
CA PRO A 576 -4.85 -14.14 -9.09
C PRO A 576 -6.28 -14.41 -8.63
N ALA A 577 -7.14 -13.43 -8.78
CA ALA A 577 -8.55 -13.61 -8.55
C ALA A 577 -9.11 -14.59 -9.61
N SER A 578 -9.62 -15.73 -9.16
CA SER A 578 -10.05 -16.84 -9.99
C SER A 578 -11.31 -17.50 -9.43
N TRP A 579 -11.90 -18.42 -10.18
CA TRP A 579 -13.05 -19.20 -9.71
C TRP A 579 -12.63 -20.62 -9.34
N ASN A 580 -12.96 -21.05 -8.11
CA ASN A 580 -12.82 -22.43 -7.65
C ASN A 580 -11.39 -22.97 -7.71
N THR A 581 -10.41 -22.14 -7.31
CA THR A 581 -8.99 -22.49 -7.25
C THR A 581 -8.53 -22.47 -5.79
N LEU A 582 -7.97 -23.58 -5.31
CA LEU A 582 -7.33 -23.69 -3.99
C LEU A 582 -5.81 -23.55 -4.15
N SER A 583 -5.21 -22.61 -3.45
CA SER A 583 -3.75 -22.47 -3.34
C SER A 583 -3.32 -22.84 -1.94
N LEU A 584 -2.23 -23.62 -1.81
CA LEU A 584 -1.56 -23.98 -0.56
C LEU A 584 -0.15 -23.39 -0.58
N VAL A 585 0.31 -22.81 0.52
CA VAL A 585 1.66 -22.25 0.66
C VAL A 585 2.17 -22.53 2.07
N LEU A 586 3.36 -23.08 2.19
CA LEU A 586 4.09 -23.15 3.46
C LEU A 586 4.85 -21.84 3.63
N ARG A 587 4.42 -21.03 4.58
CA ARG A 587 4.92 -19.67 4.77
C ARG A 587 5.96 -19.62 5.87
N ASP A 588 7.19 -19.31 5.49
CA ASP A 588 8.34 -19.18 6.38
C ASP A 588 8.45 -17.79 7.02
N LYS A 589 9.24 -17.71 8.08
CA LYS A 589 9.58 -16.45 8.76
C LYS A 589 10.12 -15.42 7.76
N GLY A 590 9.66 -14.19 7.89
CA GLY A 590 10.04 -13.07 7.03
C GLY A 590 9.26 -12.99 5.72
N THR A 591 8.61 -14.06 5.25
CA THR A 591 7.80 -14.01 4.02
C THR A 591 6.70 -12.97 4.13
N LEU A 592 6.67 -12.03 3.18
CA LEU A 592 5.65 -10.99 3.06
C LEU A 592 4.41 -11.55 2.33
N LYS A 593 3.23 -11.18 2.82
CA LYS A 593 1.95 -11.49 2.16
C LYS A 593 1.08 -10.24 2.06
N PHE A 594 0.50 -9.99 0.90
CA PHE A 594 -0.45 -8.92 0.67
C PHE A 594 -1.48 -9.24 -0.42
N VAL A 595 -2.59 -8.50 -0.44
CA VAL A 595 -3.57 -8.51 -1.54
C VAL A 595 -3.60 -7.13 -2.14
N LYS A 596 -3.25 -7.04 -3.42
CA LYS A 596 -3.18 -5.79 -4.14
C LYS A 596 -4.54 -5.10 -4.21
N TYR A 597 -4.53 -3.77 -4.15
CA TYR A 597 -5.73 -2.94 -4.27
C TYR A 597 -6.59 -3.36 -5.46
N VAL A 598 -7.87 -3.62 -5.22
CA VAL A 598 -8.85 -3.95 -6.27
C VAL A 598 -9.28 -2.66 -6.95
N SER A 599 -8.77 -2.42 -8.14
CA SER A 599 -8.94 -1.16 -8.85
C SER A 599 -10.37 -0.99 -9.40
N GLN A 600 -10.67 0.22 -9.86
CA GLN A 600 -11.92 0.52 -10.57
C GLN A 600 -12.00 -0.22 -11.91
N SER A 601 -10.89 -0.66 -12.47
CA SER A 601 -10.84 -1.45 -13.71
C SER A 601 -11.16 -2.92 -13.49
N ALA A 602 -11.15 -3.42 -12.24
CA ALA A 602 -11.47 -4.81 -11.95
C ALA A 602 -12.87 -5.18 -12.45
N PRO A 603 -13.09 -6.43 -12.90
CA PRO A 603 -14.40 -6.88 -13.38
C PRO A 603 -15.47 -6.92 -12.28
N GLY A 604 -15.06 -7.06 -11.03
CA GLY A 604 -15.94 -7.15 -9.87
C GLY A 604 -15.19 -7.14 -8.54
N ASP A 605 -15.80 -7.66 -7.49
CA ASP A 605 -15.16 -7.86 -6.20
C ASP A 605 -14.39 -9.20 -6.21
N ARG A 606 -13.21 -9.24 -5.58
CA ARG A 606 -12.53 -10.49 -5.27
C ARG A 606 -13.17 -11.12 -4.04
N ILE A 607 -13.50 -12.41 -4.11
CA ILE A 607 -14.03 -13.20 -2.99
C ILE A 607 -13.15 -14.43 -2.83
N ASP A 608 -12.72 -14.69 -1.60
CA ASP A 608 -11.95 -15.89 -1.24
C ASP A 608 -12.25 -16.35 0.19
N ILE A 609 -11.81 -17.57 0.51
CA ILE A 609 -11.71 -18.06 1.89
C ILE A 609 -10.26 -18.41 2.15
N THR A 610 -9.66 -17.77 3.15
CA THR A 610 -8.28 -18.05 3.59
C THR A 610 -8.29 -18.83 4.90
N GLY A 611 -7.32 -19.71 5.06
CA GLY A 611 -7.06 -20.40 6.30
C GLY A 611 -5.58 -20.42 6.63
N CYS A 612 -5.28 -20.32 7.92
CA CYS A 612 -3.95 -20.49 8.50
C CYS A 612 -3.99 -21.71 9.40
N ILE A 613 -2.99 -22.57 9.34
CA ILE A 613 -2.89 -23.81 10.13
C ILE A 613 -1.51 -23.85 10.80
N GLU A 614 -1.50 -24.07 12.10
CA GLU A 614 -0.27 -24.32 12.86
C GLU A 614 0.28 -25.68 12.48
N VAL A 615 1.59 -25.75 12.20
CA VAL A 615 2.34 -26.95 11.89
C VAL A 615 3.15 -27.34 13.12
N GLU A 616 3.25 -28.63 13.41
CA GLU A 616 4.14 -29.15 14.45
C GLU A 616 5.58 -29.17 13.93
N PRO A 617 6.58 -28.68 14.70
CA PRO A 617 7.96 -28.74 14.28
C PRO A 617 8.43 -30.21 14.15
N ASP A 618 9.26 -30.49 13.17
CA ASP A 618 9.92 -31.80 13.05
C ASP A 618 10.84 -32.04 14.26
N GLU A 619 10.74 -33.20 14.89
CA GLU A 619 11.53 -33.54 16.11
C GLU A 619 13.05 -33.56 15.87
N ASP A 620 13.51 -33.48 14.61
CA ASP A 620 14.92 -33.58 14.23
C ASP A 620 15.69 -32.23 14.28
N ASP A 621 15.04 -31.08 14.49
CA ASP A 621 15.69 -29.76 14.51
C ASP A 621 16.26 -29.35 15.90
N ASP A 622 16.10 -30.16 16.95
CA ASP A 622 16.57 -29.83 18.31
C ASP A 622 18.00 -30.42 18.62
N GLU A 623 18.72 -30.97 17.64
CA GLU A 623 20.09 -31.49 17.81
C GLU A 623 21.14 -30.70 17.01
N ASP A 624 21.31 -29.38 17.24
CA ASP A 624 22.57 -28.68 16.91
C ASP A 624 22.96 -27.61 17.95
#